data_af98f4085aa0af3868d867b6eb5e5c2d
#
_entry.id   af98f4085aa0af3868d867b6eb5e5c2d
#
_cell.length_a   1.000
_cell.length_b   1.000
_cell.length_c   1.000
_cell.angle_alpha   90.00
_cell.angle_beta   90.00
_cell.angle_gamma   90.00
#
_symmetry.space_group_name_H-M   'P 1'
#
loop_
_entity.id
_entity.type
_entity.pdbx_description
1 polymer ?
#
loop_
_entity_poly.entity_id
_entity_poly.type
_entity_poly.pdbx_seq_one_letter_code
_entity_poly.pdbx_strand_id
1 'polypeptide(L)'
;MEELESAVDFALKFDRTVLIEEWLAGDEFTVPVLNNEVLPSIKIVPEGEFYDYDAKYISDNTQYFCPAGLSDEREQELRHLVKQAYDVVGCRGWSRIDVMADAEGEFRLVEVNTNPGMTSHSLFPKSAATVGYSFEQLVEKILELSAE
;
A
#
# COMPACT_ATOMS: atom_id res chain seq x y z
N MET A 1 0.82 22.47 -19.78
CA MET A 1 2.19 22.19 -20.24
C MET A 1 3.23 22.93 -19.41
N GLU A 2 3.12 24.24 -19.18
CA GLU A 2 4.06 25.01 -18.36
C GLU A 2 4.23 24.46 -16.92
N GLU A 3 3.15 24.00 -16.31
CA GLU A 3 3.20 23.38 -14.96
C GLU A 3 3.97 22.06 -14.96
N LEU A 4 3.78 21.21 -15.98
CA LEU A 4 4.51 19.95 -16.10
C LEU A 4 6.01 20.18 -16.31
N GLU A 5 6.38 21.11 -17.20
CA GLU A 5 7.78 21.47 -17.45
C GLU A 5 8.44 21.99 -16.16
N SER A 6 7.74 22.86 -15.42
CA SER A 6 8.22 23.39 -14.15
C SER A 6 8.38 22.29 -13.08
N ALA A 7 7.45 21.35 -13.01
CA ALA A 7 7.52 20.22 -12.08
C ALA A 7 8.69 19.27 -12.41
N VAL A 8 8.90 18.98 -13.69
CA VAL A 8 10.02 18.16 -14.16
C VAL A 8 11.35 18.84 -13.86
N ASP A 9 11.49 20.15 -14.16
CA ASP A 9 12.70 20.93 -13.87
C ASP A 9 12.99 20.98 -12.36
N PHE A 10 11.95 21.02 -11.54
CA PHE A 10 12.10 20.95 -10.09
C PHE A 10 12.58 19.57 -9.63
N ALA A 11 11.98 18.50 -10.13
CA ALA A 11 12.34 17.12 -9.78
C ALA A 11 13.78 16.76 -10.22
N LEU A 12 14.23 17.24 -11.37
CA LEU A 12 15.59 17.06 -11.89
C LEU A 12 16.70 17.69 -11.01
N LYS A 13 16.34 18.53 -10.04
CA LYS A 13 17.31 19.04 -9.03
C LYS A 13 17.70 17.98 -8.01
N PHE A 14 16.90 16.93 -7.84
CA PHE A 14 17.07 15.87 -6.84
C PHE A 14 17.60 14.58 -7.44
N ASP A 15 17.19 14.25 -8.70
CA ASP A 15 17.66 13.05 -9.39
C ASP A 15 17.77 13.32 -10.90
N ARG A 16 18.59 12.51 -11.60
CA ARG A 16 18.75 12.57 -13.07
C ARG A 16 17.60 11.94 -13.83
N THR A 17 16.81 11.10 -13.14
CA THR A 17 15.68 10.40 -13.71
C THR A 17 14.42 10.88 -13.00
N VAL A 18 13.41 11.26 -13.77
CA VAL A 18 12.10 11.69 -13.25
C VAL A 18 11.05 10.70 -13.74
N LEU A 19 10.26 10.17 -12.81
CA LEU A 19 9.10 9.36 -13.08
C LEU A 19 7.88 10.29 -13.26
N ILE A 20 7.15 10.09 -14.35
CA ILE A 20 5.89 10.79 -14.63
C ILE A 20 4.81 9.73 -14.75
N GLU A 21 3.82 9.80 -13.88
CA GLU A 21 2.75 8.81 -13.80
C GLU A 21 1.39 9.46 -14.05
N GLU A 22 0.42 8.65 -14.41
CA GLU A 22 -0.98 9.06 -14.49
C GLU A 22 -1.49 9.46 -13.10
N TRP A 23 -2.24 10.55 -13.03
CA TRP A 23 -2.91 10.95 -11.78
C TRP A 23 -4.12 10.05 -11.52
N LEU A 24 -4.10 9.32 -10.41
CA LEU A 24 -5.20 8.48 -9.94
C LEU A 24 -6.03 9.25 -8.90
N ALA A 25 -7.31 9.49 -9.21
CA ALA A 25 -8.17 10.37 -8.42
C ALA A 25 -9.10 9.63 -7.45
N GLY A 26 -9.06 8.30 -7.43
CA GLY A 26 -9.95 7.48 -6.60
C GLY A 26 -9.39 7.16 -5.23
N ASP A 27 -10.04 6.21 -4.58
CA ASP A 27 -9.67 5.74 -3.24
C ASP A 27 -8.28 5.07 -3.22
N GLU A 28 -7.55 5.26 -2.12
CA GLU A 28 -6.25 4.63 -1.88
C GLU A 28 -6.40 3.42 -0.95
N PHE A 29 -5.74 2.32 -1.30
CA PHE A 29 -5.72 1.08 -0.55
C PHE A 29 -4.29 0.59 -0.35
N THR A 30 -4.08 -0.10 0.77
CA THR A 30 -2.85 -0.85 1.00
C THR A 30 -3.20 -2.25 1.45
N VAL A 31 -2.49 -3.25 0.91
CA VAL A 31 -2.84 -4.65 1.09
C VAL A 31 -1.59 -5.45 1.47
N PRO A 32 -1.49 -5.92 2.71
CA PRO A 32 -0.41 -6.80 3.13
C PRO A 32 -0.56 -8.22 2.58
N VAL A 33 0.57 -8.85 2.30
CA VAL A 33 0.68 -10.28 1.96
C VAL A 33 1.65 -10.93 2.93
N LEU A 34 1.25 -12.01 3.58
CA LEU A 34 2.05 -12.80 4.51
C LEU A 34 2.03 -14.25 4.06
N ASN A 35 3.20 -14.82 3.79
CA ASN A 35 3.33 -16.23 3.39
C ASN A 35 2.38 -16.64 2.25
N ASN A 36 2.34 -15.86 1.17
CA ASN A 36 1.41 -16.04 0.03
C ASN A 36 -0.07 -15.80 0.34
N GLU A 37 -0.44 -15.49 1.56
CA GLU A 37 -1.80 -15.15 1.94
C GLU A 37 -2.01 -13.63 1.89
N VAL A 38 -2.99 -13.18 1.11
CA VAL A 38 -3.39 -11.78 1.05
C VAL A 38 -4.26 -11.48 2.27
N LEU A 39 -3.78 -10.58 3.14
CA LEU A 39 -4.51 -10.14 4.32
C LEU A 39 -5.61 -9.14 3.96
N PRO A 40 -6.53 -8.79 4.87
CA PRO A 40 -7.58 -7.81 4.62
C PRO A 40 -7.01 -6.46 4.16
N SER A 41 -7.65 -5.87 3.15
CA SER A 41 -7.26 -4.57 2.63
C SER A 41 -7.51 -3.45 3.63
N ILE A 42 -6.74 -2.38 3.53
CA ILE A 42 -6.92 -1.16 4.32
C ILE A 42 -7.18 -0.02 3.34
N LYS A 43 -8.29 0.69 3.53
CA LYS A 43 -8.56 1.96 2.87
C LYS A 43 -7.90 3.08 3.64
N ILE A 44 -7.19 3.96 2.92
CA ILE A 44 -6.52 5.14 3.45
C ILE A 44 -7.31 6.37 3.04
N VAL A 45 -7.70 7.19 4.01
CA VAL A 45 -8.41 8.46 3.76
C VAL A 45 -7.59 9.58 4.38
N PRO A 46 -6.76 10.27 3.60
CA PRO A 46 -5.99 11.43 4.08
C PRO A 46 -6.91 12.60 4.37
N GLU A 47 -6.49 13.51 5.27
CA GLU A 47 -7.25 14.74 5.58
C GLU A 47 -7.15 15.80 4.47
N GLY A 48 -6.27 15.64 3.49
CA GLY A 48 -6.02 16.55 2.39
C GLY A 48 -6.14 15.88 1.03
N GLU A 49 -5.84 16.64 -0.03
CA GLU A 49 -5.87 16.12 -1.41
C GLU A 49 -4.77 15.09 -1.71
N PHE A 50 -3.75 14.98 -0.83
CA PHE A 50 -2.60 14.08 -1.05
C PHE A 50 -2.27 13.28 0.21
N TYR A 51 -1.98 12.00 0.01
CA TYR A 51 -1.34 11.15 1.02
C TYR A 51 0.19 11.27 0.88
N ASP A 52 0.70 12.45 1.18
CA ASP A 52 2.13 12.76 1.11
C ASP A 52 2.90 12.28 2.35
N TYR A 53 4.18 12.65 2.43
CA TYR A 53 5.04 12.28 3.56
C TYR A 53 4.49 12.76 4.91
N ASP A 54 3.90 13.97 4.94
CA ASP A 54 3.35 14.54 6.17
C ASP A 54 2.09 13.77 6.60
N ALA A 55 1.23 13.39 5.68
CA ALA A 55 0.07 12.55 5.94
C ALA A 55 0.46 11.13 6.37
N LYS A 56 1.57 10.59 5.86
CA LYS A 56 2.09 9.24 6.21
C LYS A 56 2.72 9.17 7.60
N TYR A 57 3.40 10.21 8.05
CA TYR A 57 4.30 10.13 9.21
C TYR A 57 4.12 11.22 10.27
N ILE A 58 3.45 12.33 9.94
CA ILE A 58 3.37 13.52 10.81
C ILE A 58 1.92 13.86 11.19
N SER A 59 0.95 13.65 10.28
CA SER A 59 -0.46 13.96 10.54
C SER A 59 -1.18 12.83 11.28
N ASP A 60 -1.76 13.14 12.44
CA ASP A 60 -2.62 12.23 13.21
C ASP A 60 -4.04 12.12 12.62
N ASN A 61 -4.35 12.83 11.53
CA ASN A 61 -5.70 12.98 11.00
C ASN A 61 -6.04 12.04 9.84
N THR A 62 -5.04 11.28 9.31
CA THR A 62 -5.31 10.24 8.31
C THR A 62 -6.15 9.11 8.90
N GLN A 63 -7.26 8.79 8.28
CA GLN A 63 -8.13 7.70 8.72
C GLN A 63 -7.79 6.40 7.97
N TYR A 64 -7.83 5.30 8.71
CA TYR A 64 -7.53 3.96 8.18
C TYR A 64 -8.70 3.04 8.50
N PHE A 65 -9.29 2.44 7.48
CA PHE A 65 -10.38 1.48 7.62
C PHE A 65 -9.87 0.07 7.28
N CYS A 66 -9.89 -0.82 8.25
CA CYS A 66 -9.44 -2.21 8.09
C CYS A 66 -10.47 -3.17 8.71
N PRO A 67 -11.14 -4.04 7.93
CA PRO A 67 -11.12 -4.13 6.46
C PRO A 67 -11.57 -2.84 5.76
N ALA A 68 -11.21 -2.67 4.50
CA ALA A 68 -11.44 -1.43 3.72
C ALA A 68 -12.93 -1.07 3.49
N GLY A 69 -13.84 -1.98 3.77
CA GLY A 69 -15.29 -1.78 3.59
C GLY A 69 -15.75 -1.92 2.13
N LEU A 70 -14.97 -2.59 1.29
CA LEU A 70 -15.37 -2.96 -0.06
C LEU A 70 -16.47 -4.03 -0.07
N SER A 71 -17.23 -4.16 -1.18
CA SER A 71 -18.08 -5.34 -1.38
C SER A 71 -17.22 -6.60 -1.53
N ASP A 72 -17.82 -7.78 -1.28
CA ASP A 72 -17.10 -9.06 -1.38
C ASP A 72 -16.48 -9.26 -2.77
N GLU A 73 -17.16 -8.83 -3.84
CA GLU A 73 -16.66 -8.92 -5.20
C GLU A 73 -15.45 -8.01 -5.41
N ARG A 74 -15.52 -6.76 -4.93
CA ARG A 74 -14.42 -5.79 -5.06
C ARG A 74 -13.21 -6.18 -4.20
N GLU A 75 -13.44 -6.71 -3.00
CA GLU A 75 -12.36 -7.22 -2.16
C GLU A 75 -11.66 -8.41 -2.82
N GLN A 76 -12.40 -9.33 -3.46
CA GLN A 76 -11.82 -10.45 -4.19
C GLN A 76 -11.02 -9.99 -5.41
N GLU A 77 -11.52 -9.02 -6.17
CA GLU A 77 -10.80 -8.43 -7.30
C GLU A 77 -9.47 -7.80 -6.84
N LEU A 78 -9.50 -6.97 -5.78
CA LEU A 78 -8.32 -6.37 -5.21
C LEU A 78 -7.31 -7.42 -4.73
N ARG A 79 -7.77 -8.45 -4.01
CA ARG A 79 -6.94 -9.57 -3.55
C ARG A 79 -6.29 -10.31 -4.71
N HIS A 80 -7.02 -10.53 -5.79
CA HIS A 80 -6.49 -11.20 -6.99
C HIS A 80 -5.39 -10.37 -7.65
N LEU A 81 -5.62 -9.07 -7.85
CA LEU A 81 -4.64 -8.13 -8.41
C LEU A 81 -3.36 -8.08 -7.56
N VAL A 82 -3.50 -7.97 -6.24
CA VAL A 82 -2.39 -7.94 -5.28
C VAL A 82 -1.60 -9.24 -5.31
N LYS A 83 -2.29 -10.38 -5.36
CA LYS A 83 -1.63 -11.69 -5.44
C LYS A 83 -0.83 -11.85 -6.74
N GLN A 84 -1.38 -11.39 -7.86
CA GLN A 84 -0.66 -11.39 -9.14
C GLN A 84 0.60 -10.51 -9.08
N ALA A 85 0.50 -9.30 -8.51
CA ALA A 85 1.64 -8.41 -8.35
C ALA A 85 2.74 -9.04 -7.48
N TYR A 86 2.35 -9.63 -6.35
CA TYR A 86 3.26 -10.35 -5.45
C TYR A 86 4.03 -11.46 -6.17
N ASP A 87 3.32 -12.27 -6.97
CA ASP A 87 3.91 -13.40 -7.69
C ASP A 87 4.83 -12.96 -8.84
N VAL A 88 4.39 -11.98 -9.63
CA VAL A 88 5.16 -11.47 -10.79
C VAL A 88 6.48 -10.82 -10.37
N VAL A 89 6.48 -10.08 -9.25
CA VAL A 89 7.69 -9.47 -8.69
C VAL A 89 8.60 -10.52 -8.03
N GLY A 90 8.07 -11.73 -7.77
CA GLY A 90 8.81 -12.80 -7.10
C GLY A 90 8.98 -12.56 -5.60
N CYS A 91 8.04 -11.87 -4.96
CA CYS A 91 8.04 -11.65 -3.52
C CYS A 91 7.99 -12.97 -2.75
N ARG A 92 8.62 -12.97 -1.57
CA ARG A 92 8.60 -14.10 -0.63
C ARG A 92 8.40 -13.59 0.78
N GLY A 93 7.86 -14.46 1.64
CA GLY A 93 7.65 -14.16 3.05
C GLY A 93 6.55 -13.13 3.26
N TRP A 94 6.87 -11.85 3.21
CA TRP A 94 5.94 -10.76 3.50
C TRP A 94 6.18 -9.54 2.61
N SER A 95 5.12 -8.82 2.30
CA SER A 95 5.18 -7.56 1.53
C SER A 95 3.90 -6.76 1.72
N ARG A 96 3.91 -5.51 1.31
CA ARG A 96 2.73 -4.64 1.27
C ARG A 96 2.62 -4.04 -0.13
N ILE A 97 1.44 -4.13 -0.72
CA ILE A 97 1.18 -3.63 -2.06
C ILE A 97 0.19 -2.49 -1.96
N ASP A 98 0.58 -1.34 -2.51
CA ASP A 98 -0.21 -0.13 -2.48
C ASP A 98 -0.95 -0.01 -3.83
N VAL A 99 -2.23 0.32 -3.76
CA VAL A 99 -3.19 0.31 -4.86
C VAL A 99 -4.06 1.55 -4.79
N MET A 100 -4.32 2.17 -5.92
CA MET A 100 -5.31 3.25 -6.02
C MET A 100 -6.42 2.87 -7.00
N ALA A 101 -7.60 3.41 -6.78
CA ALA A 101 -8.63 3.38 -7.80
C ALA A 101 -8.46 4.54 -8.78
N ASP A 102 -8.74 4.32 -10.06
CA ASP A 102 -8.87 5.40 -11.03
C ASP A 102 -10.25 6.07 -10.95
N ALA A 103 -10.52 7.02 -11.86
CA ALA A 103 -11.78 7.74 -11.89
C ALA A 103 -13.01 6.86 -12.21
N GLU A 104 -12.80 5.74 -12.86
CA GLU A 104 -13.81 4.71 -13.17
C GLU A 104 -13.98 3.70 -12.03
N GLY A 105 -13.11 3.77 -11.01
CA GLY A 105 -13.09 2.87 -9.86
C GLY A 105 -12.29 1.59 -10.12
N GLU A 106 -11.53 1.50 -11.21
CA GLU A 106 -10.67 0.35 -11.49
C GLU A 106 -9.39 0.41 -10.65
N PHE A 107 -8.94 -0.74 -10.12
CA PHE A 107 -7.74 -0.80 -9.31
C PHE A 107 -6.47 -0.72 -10.15
N ARG A 108 -5.55 0.17 -9.74
CA ARG A 108 -4.23 0.40 -10.33
C ARG A 108 -3.15 0.15 -9.29
N LEU A 109 -2.17 -0.68 -9.64
CA LEU A 109 -1.01 -0.93 -8.78
C LEU A 109 -0.12 0.33 -8.75
N VAL A 110 0.29 0.73 -7.56
CA VAL A 110 1.17 1.88 -7.35
C VAL A 110 2.58 1.40 -7.02
N GLU A 111 2.73 0.64 -5.95
CA GLU A 111 4.04 0.12 -5.56
C GLU A 111 3.96 -1.22 -4.82
N VAL A 112 5.09 -1.95 -4.80
CA VAL A 112 5.30 -3.15 -4.02
C VAL A 112 6.40 -2.90 -2.99
N ASN A 113 6.03 -2.87 -1.71
CA ASN A 113 6.95 -2.70 -0.59
C ASN A 113 7.39 -4.07 -0.08
N THR A 114 8.64 -4.43 -0.33
CA THR A 114 9.21 -5.73 0.11
C THR A 114 9.76 -5.70 1.54
N ASN A 115 9.81 -4.53 2.17
CA ASN A 115 10.18 -4.34 3.57
C ASN A 115 9.32 -3.25 4.21
N PRO A 116 8.00 -3.49 4.36
CA PRO A 116 7.07 -2.49 4.89
C PRO A 116 7.36 -2.19 6.36
N GLY A 117 6.93 -1.01 6.83
CA GLY A 117 7.11 -0.58 8.21
C GLY A 117 6.46 -1.53 9.22
N MET A 118 7.15 -1.74 10.35
CA MET A 118 6.74 -2.64 11.44
C MET A 118 6.78 -1.91 12.79
N THR A 119 6.05 -0.81 12.90
CA THR A 119 5.80 -0.13 14.17
C THR A 119 4.37 -0.41 14.64
N SER A 120 4.03 -0.05 15.88
CA SER A 120 2.66 -0.17 16.40
C SER A 120 1.60 0.61 15.59
N HIS A 121 2.03 1.60 14.80
CA HIS A 121 1.16 2.42 13.94
C HIS A 121 1.16 1.96 12.47
N SER A 122 2.03 1.03 12.11
CA SER A 122 2.17 0.55 10.73
C SER A 122 0.95 -0.23 10.26
N LEU A 123 0.67 -0.14 8.95
CA LEU A 123 -0.54 -0.70 8.36
C LEU A 123 -0.49 -2.22 8.25
N PHE A 124 0.71 -2.80 8.06
CA PHE A 124 0.86 -4.25 8.03
C PHE A 124 0.39 -4.91 9.34
N PRO A 125 0.89 -4.52 10.53
CA PRO A 125 0.38 -5.04 11.81
C PRO A 125 -1.12 -4.80 12.01
N LYS A 126 -1.65 -3.66 11.56
CA LYS A 126 -3.10 -3.37 11.65
C LYS A 126 -3.93 -4.41 10.91
N SER A 127 -3.58 -4.72 9.66
CA SER A 127 -4.28 -5.75 8.89
C SER A 127 -4.13 -7.13 9.51
N ALA A 128 -2.92 -7.52 9.90
CA ALA A 128 -2.64 -8.81 10.53
C ALA A 128 -3.47 -9.02 11.83
N ALA A 129 -3.64 -7.95 12.61
CA ALA A 129 -4.45 -8.00 13.84
C ALA A 129 -5.92 -8.33 13.57
N THR A 130 -6.50 -7.93 12.43
CA THR A 130 -7.89 -8.23 12.08
C THR A 130 -8.13 -9.72 11.79
N VAL A 131 -7.08 -10.47 11.49
CA VAL A 131 -7.12 -11.92 11.28
C VAL A 131 -6.50 -12.71 12.45
N GLY A 132 -6.27 -12.03 13.59
CA GLY A 132 -5.94 -12.67 14.86
C GLY A 132 -4.46 -12.75 15.22
N TYR A 133 -3.54 -12.14 14.45
CA TYR A 133 -2.14 -12.05 14.84
C TYR A 133 -1.93 -10.98 15.91
N SER A 134 -1.26 -11.32 17.02
CA SER A 134 -0.62 -10.29 17.84
C SER A 134 0.63 -9.75 17.11
N PHE A 135 1.14 -8.60 17.59
CA PHE A 135 2.37 -8.03 17.00
C PHE A 135 3.55 -9.00 17.12
N GLU A 136 3.70 -9.64 18.27
CA GLU A 136 4.76 -10.62 18.55
C GLU A 136 4.64 -11.84 17.64
N GLN A 137 3.44 -12.40 17.48
CA GLN A 137 3.18 -13.53 16.58
C GLN A 137 3.47 -13.18 15.13
N LEU A 138 3.14 -11.96 14.71
CA LEU A 138 3.46 -11.48 13.36
C LEU A 138 4.97 -11.40 13.15
N VAL A 139 5.71 -10.82 14.10
CA VAL A 139 7.19 -10.73 14.04
C VAL A 139 7.82 -12.11 14.01
N GLU A 140 7.38 -13.02 14.87
CA GLU A 140 7.84 -14.40 14.90
C GLU A 140 7.62 -15.09 13.55
N LYS A 141 6.41 -14.91 12.97
CA LYS A 141 6.08 -15.48 11.65
C LYS A 141 6.95 -14.93 10.53
N ILE A 142 7.23 -13.62 10.52
CA ILE A 142 8.13 -13.00 9.55
C ILE A 142 9.55 -13.55 9.69
N LEU A 143 10.05 -13.72 10.92
CA LEU A 143 11.38 -14.29 11.17
C LEU A 143 11.47 -15.73 10.65
N GLU A 144 10.48 -16.58 10.92
CA GLU A 144 10.41 -17.95 10.39
C GLU A 144 10.52 -17.95 8.86
N LEU A 145 9.72 -17.12 8.18
CA LEU A 145 9.69 -17.03 6.71
C LEU A 145 10.99 -16.46 6.12
N SER A 146 11.75 -15.70 6.89
CA SER A 146 13.02 -15.11 6.44
C SER A 146 14.21 -16.08 6.62
N ALA A 147 14.02 -17.18 7.33
CA ALA A 147 15.04 -18.21 7.57
C ALA A 147 15.01 -19.36 6.54
N GLU A 148 14.00 -19.38 5.66
CA GLU A 148 13.86 -20.32 4.55
C GLU A 148 14.57 -19.82 3.28
#